data_9c06dedd5a55e7600e10e73c46660bf4
#
_entry.id   9c06dedd5a55e7600e10e73c46660bf4
#
_cell.length_a   1.000
_cell.length_b   1.000
_cell.length_c   1.000
_cell.angle_alpha   90.00
_cell.angle_beta   90.00
_cell.angle_gamma   90.00
#
_symmetry.space_group_name_H-M   'P 1'
#
loop_
_entity.id
_entity.type
_entity.pdbx_description
1 polymer ?
#
loop_
_entity_poly.entity_id
_entity_poly.type
_entity_poly.pdbx_seq_one_letter_code
_entity_poly.pdbx_strand_id
1 'polypeptide(L)'
;MAKEIVAMILAGGRGSRLYALTQKTAKPAVSFGGKYRIVDFPLSNCVNSNIDTVGIATQYQPQKLNEYIGNGQPWDLDRLHGGVHTLPPYEQAKGTDWYKGTANAIYQNIGFIDSYDPEYVIILSGDQICKQDYADFLRFHKEKGAEFSVAVMEVDWKEASRFGLMVADENDKITEFQEKPPVPKSNLASMGIYIFNWDVLKKYLEEDEADPNSKNDFGMNIIPALLRDGRKMYAYHFNGYWRDVGTIDSLWEANMEVLDPENSGIDIFDEKWKIYSRNPVLPPQKIGPRAVVQDSLVTEGCKIYGNVHHSVLSAGVVVEEGATVEDAVLMDGVVVKAGAVVKRCILAEDVVIGAGARVGGDGPIAHVGTGLTVGAGATVKEGAKVFESVKEGMEVC
;
A
#
# COMPACT_ATOMS: atom_id res chain seq x y z
N MET A 1 7.17 -29.45 2.57
CA MET A 1 8.09 -29.38 1.42
C MET A 1 8.88 -28.10 1.55
N ALA A 2 10.19 -28.18 1.44
CA ALA A 2 11.05 -27.00 1.44
C ALA A 2 10.66 -26.06 0.31
N LYS A 3 10.69 -24.75 0.57
CA LYS A 3 10.46 -23.69 -0.40
C LYS A 3 11.77 -22.95 -0.65
N GLU A 4 12.03 -22.53 -1.86
CA GLU A 4 13.22 -21.74 -2.14
C GLU A 4 13.16 -20.38 -1.42
N ILE A 5 11.98 -19.73 -1.49
CA ILE A 5 11.73 -18.41 -0.90
C ILE A 5 10.34 -18.35 -0.28
N VAL A 6 10.23 -17.65 0.84
CA VAL A 6 8.97 -17.28 1.51
C VAL A 6 8.84 -15.76 1.54
N ALA A 7 7.66 -15.23 1.24
CA ALA A 7 7.40 -13.81 1.35
C ALA A 7 6.73 -13.45 2.68
N MET A 8 7.17 -12.33 3.27
CA MET A 8 6.58 -11.75 4.46
C MET A 8 6.16 -10.30 4.18
N ILE A 9 4.86 -10.03 4.19
CA ILE A 9 4.30 -8.70 3.97
C ILE A 9 4.04 -8.03 5.32
N LEU A 10 4.66 -6.88 5.55
CA LEU A 10 4.45 -6.07 6.74
C LEU A 10 3.22 -5.17 6.55
N ALA A 11 2.11 -5.52 7.20
CA ALA A 11 0.81 -4.87 7.06
C ALA A 11 0.26 -4.33 8.40
N GLY A 12 1.11 -4.17 9.42
CA GLY A 12 0.71 -3.81 10.79
C GLY A 12 0.67 -2.31 11.11
N GLY A 13 1.10 -1.44 10.21
CA GLY A 13 1.23 0.00 10.45
C GLY A 13 -0.11 0.74 10.57
N ARG A 14 -0.18 1.78 11.44
CA ARG A 14 -1.40 2.58 11.68
C ARG A 14 -1.82 3.46 10.51
N GLY A 15 -0.90 3.81 9.60
CA GLY A 15 -1.19 4.71 8.47
C GLY A 15 -1.70 6.10 8.89
N SER A 16 -1.24 6.63 10.03
CA SER A 16 -1.78 7.85 10.66
C SER A 16 -1.77 9.10 9.77
N ARG A 17 -0.88 9.15 8.77
CA ARG A 17 -0.80 10.26 7.80
C ARG A 17 -1.90 10.25 6.73
N LEU A 18 -2.72 9.19 6.67
CA LEU A 18 -3.94 9.11 5.86
C LEU A 18 -5.19 9.53 6.64
N TYR A 19 -5.03 9.97 7.86
CA TYR A 19 -6.06 10.57 8.71
C TYR A 19 -7.38 9.78 8.75
N ALA A 20 -8.47 10.40 8.25
CA ALA A 20 -9.81 9.81 8.29
C ALA A 20 -9.95 8.52 7.45
N LEU A 21 -9.10 8.31 6.44
CA LEU A 21 -9.16 7.13 5.57
C LEU A 21 -8.72 5.85 6.31
N THR A 22 -7.84 5.96 7.32
CA THR A 22 -7.32 4.81 8.07
C THR A 22 -7.85 4.70 9.49
N GLN A 23 -8.89 5.46 9.83
CA GLN A 23 -9.51 5.41 11.16
C GLN A 23 -10.13 4.04 11.46
N LYS A 24 -10.75 3.42 10.46
CA LYS A 24 -11.50 2.15 10.58
C LYS A 24 -10.93 1.01 9.72
N THR A 25 -9.79 1.26 9.06
CA THR A 25 -9.16 0.26 8.17
C THR A 25 -7.65 0.35 8.21
N ALA A 26 -6.96 -0.78 7.99
CA ALA A 26 -5.50 -0.78 7.83
C ALA A 26 -5.11 -0.16 6.47
N LYS A 27 -3.96 0.54 6.40
CA LYS A 27 -3.47 1.17 5.16
C LYS A 27 -3.43 0.19 3.96
N PRO A 28 -2.95 -1.07 4.10
CA PRO A 28 -2.95 -2.02 2.98
C PRO A 28 -4.33 -2.34 2.40
N ALA A 29 -5.40 -2.13 3.16
CA ALA A 29 -6.78 -2.35 2.71
C ALA A 29 -7.45 -1.12 2.10
N VAL A 30 -6.76 0.00 1.98
CA VAL A 30 -7.27 1.22 1.33
C VAL A 30 -7.43 0.98 -0.18
N SER A 31 -8.54 1.42 -0.76
CA SER A 31 -8.85 1.29 -2.18
C SER A 31 -7.92 2.15 -3.04
N PHE A 32 -7.53 1.62 -4.20
CA PHE A 32 -6.61 2.23 -5.15
C PHE A 32 -6.99 1.88 -6.60
N GLY A 33 -6.82 2.85 -7.52
CA GLY A 33 -7.00 2.62 -8.96
C GLY A 33 -8.40 2.13 -9.34
N GLY A 34 -9.40 2.45 -8.53
CA GLY A 34 -10.81 2.11 -8.74
C GLY A 34 -11.18 0.67 -8.39
N LYS A 35 -10.31 -0.30 -8.63
CA LYS A 35 -10.61 -1.72 -8.46
C LYS A 35 -9.81 -2.39 -7.35
N TYR A 36 -8.60 -1.92 -7.10
CA TYR A 36 -7.61 -2.59 -6.27
C TYR A 36 -7.61 -2.06 -4.84
N ARG A 37 -6.91 -2.80 -3.97
CA ARG A 37 -6.41 -2.30 -2.69
C ARG A 37 -4.89 -2.31 -2.71
N ILE A 38 -4.26 -1.51 -1.87
CA ILE A 38 -2.79 -1.38 -1.87
C ILE A 38 -2.11 -2.76 -1.73
N VAL A 39 -2.66 -3.66 -0.90
CA VAL A 39 -2.13 -5.02 -0.69
C VAL A 39 -2.15 -5.92 -1.93
N ASP A 40 -2.98 -5.60 -2.92
CA ASP A 40 -3.06 -6.40 -4.16
C ASP A 40 -1.75 -6.36 -4.94
N PHE A 41 -1.01 -5.27 -4.87
CA PHE A 41 0.26 -5.11 -5.57
C PHE A 41 1.33 -6.08 -5.07
N PRO A 42 1.73 -6.09 -3.78
CA PRO A 42 2.72 -7.04 -3.32
C PRO A 42 2.25 -8.50 -3.43
N LEU A 43 0.95 -8.80 -3.25
CA LEU A 43 0.42 -10.15 -3.47
C LEU A 43 0.53 -10.58 -4.93
N SER A 44 0.15 -9.71 -5.86
CA SER A 44 0.24 -9.99 -7.30
C SER A 44 1.68 -10.11 -7.76
N ASN A 45 2.58 -9.28 -7.25
CA ASN A 45 4.01 -9.40 -7.54
C ASN A 45 4.57 -10.75 -7.05
N CYS A 46 4.16 -11.23 -5.86
CA CYS A 46 4.55 -12.56 -5.38
C CYS A 46 4.13 -13.66 -6.37
N VAL A 47 2.86 -13.66 -6.77
CA VAL A 47 2.31 -14.68 -7.68
C VAL A 47 2.97 -14.62 -9.06
N ASN A 48 3.09 -13.43 -9.63
CA ASN A 48 3.75 -13.23 -10.92
C ASN A 48 5.23 -13.62 -10.89
N SER A 49 5.88 -13.58 -9.72
CA SER A 49 7.26 -14.01 -9.48
C SER A 49 7.38 -15.47 -9.03
N ASN A 50 6.30 -16.27 -9.10
CA ASN A 50 6.24 -17.67 -8.64
C ASN A 50 6.52 -17.86 -7.13
N ILE A 51 6.29 -16.86 -6.31
CA ILE A 51 6.33 -16.96 -4.84
C ILE A 51 4.92 -17.32 -4.35
N ASP A 52 4.75 -18.56 -3.94
CA ASP A 52 3.45 -19.14 -3.61
C ASP A 52 3.18 -19.30 -2.11
N THR A 53 4.09 -18.81 -1.27
CA THR A 53 3.99 -18.89 0.19
C THR A 53 4.19 -17.49 0.77
N VAL A 54 3.12 -16.93 1.33
CA VAL A 54 3.08 -15.53 1.76
C VAL A 54 2.51 -15.42 3.17
N GLY A 55 3.29 -14.89 4.11
CA GLY A 55 2.82 -14.47 5.43
C GLY A 55 2.51 -12.98 5.45
N ILE A 56 1.37 -12.57 5.98
CA ILE A 56 0.98 -11.16 6.12
C ILE A 56 0.89 -10.83 7.61
N ALA A 57 1.87 -10.08 8.13
CA ALA A 57 1.88 -9.64 9.51
C ALA A 57 0.88 -8.49 9.71
N THR A 58 -0.24 -8.76 10.36
CA THR A 58 -1.35 -7.81 10.58
C THR A 58 -1.46 -7.42 12.05
N GLN A 59 -1.77 -6.18 12.37
CA GLN A 59 -1.93 -5.73 13.76
C GLN A 59 -2.99 -4.63 13.92
N TYR A 60 -2.84 -3.51 13.22
CA TYR A 60 -3.77 -2.39 13.32
C TYR A 60 -5.00 -2.62 12.43
N GLN A 61 -6.21 -2.51 13.02
CA GLN A 61 -7.50 -2.65 12.32
C GLN A 61 -7.53 -3.84 11.33
N PRO A 62 -7.19 -5.06 11.76
CA PRO A 62 -6.91 -6.16 10.84
C PRO A 62 -8.18 -6.76 10.22
N GLN A 63 -9.37 -6.51 10.79
CA GLN A 63 -10.60 -7.21 10.42
C GLN A 63 -10.92 -7.08 8.93
N LYS A 64 -11.01 -5.85 8.40
CA LYS A 64 -11.31 -5.62 6.99
C LYS A 64 -10.22 -6.18 6.06
N LEU A 65 -8.96 -6.05 6.45
CA LEU A 65 -7.83 -6.59 5.68
C LEU A 65 -7.89 -8.12 5.64
N ASN A 66 -8.09 -8.78 6.78
CA ASN A 66 -8.18 -10.24 6.85
C ASN A 66 -9.39 -10.77 6.09
N GLU A 67 -10.55 -10.08 6.18
CA GLU A 67 -11.73 -10.41 5.39
C GLU A 67 -11.50 -10.28 3.88
N TYR A 68 -10.78 -9.23 3.46
CA TYR A 68 -10.45 -8.99 2.07
C TYR A 68 -9.51 -10.06 1.51
N ILE A 69 -8.44 -10.39 2.24
CA ILE A 69 -7.48 -11.44 1.86
C ILE A 69 -8.18 -12.81 1.81
N GLY A 70 -9.02 -13.12 2.81
CA GLY A 70 -9.69 -14.40 2.93
C GLY A 70 -8.69 -15.56 2.90
N ASN A 71 -8.92 -16.54 2.02
CA ASN A 71 -8.03 -17.67 1.81
C ASN A 71 -7.02 -17.47 0.67
N GLY A 72 -6.99 -16.28 0.03
CA GLY A 72 -6.05 -15.98 -1.05
C GLY A 72 -6.46 -16.40 -2.45
N GLN A 73 -7.67 -16.93 -2.63
CA GLN A 73 -8.16 -17.41 -3.93
C GLN A 73 -8.07 -16.38 -5.07
N PRO A 74 -8.32 -15.07 -4.88
CA PRO A 74 -8.18 -14.09 -5.95
C PRO A 74 -6.76 -14.00 -6.54
N TRP A 75 -5.74 -14.35 -5.77
CA TRP A 75 -4.31 -14.34 -6.16
C TRP A 75 -3.75 -15.75 -6.43
N ASP A 76 -4.57 -16.80 -6.56
CA ASP A 76 -4.11 -18.19 -6.66
C ASP A 76 -3.20 -18.61 -5.49
N LEU A 77 -3.49 -18.08 -4.29
CA LEU A 77 -2.76 -18.35 -3.04
C LEU A 77 -3.58 -19.18 -2.03
N ASP A 78 -4.62 -19.91 -2.47
CA ASP A 78 -5.40 -20.85 -1.66
C ASP A 78 -4.87 -22.30 -1.78
N ARG A 79 -3.56 -22.44 -1.64
CA ARG A 79 -2.86 -23.70 -1.93
C ARG A 79 -2.84 -24.65 -0.73
N LEU A 80 -2.78 -25.96 -1.00
CA LEU A 80 -2.67 -27.00 0.02
C LEU A 80 -1.34 -26.92 0.78
N HIS A 81 -0.25 -26.52 0.10
CA HIS A 81 1.09 -26.37 0.67
C HIS A 81 1.64 -25.01 0.25
N GLY A 82 1.72 -24.08 1.18
CA GLY A 82 1.99 -22.67 0.94
C GLY A 82 0.70 -21.85 1.01
N GLY A 83 0.52 -20.90 0.07
CA GLY A 83 -0.62 -19.99 0.07
C GLY A 83 -0.42 -18.76 0.94
N VAL A 84 -1.48 -17.97 1.09
CA VAL A 84 -1.43 -16.78 1.95
C VAL A 84 -1.92 -17.08 3.36
N HIS A 85 -1.20 -16.54 4.34
CA HIS A 85 -1.52 -16.67 5.76
C HIS A 85 -1.52 -15.30 6.42
N THR A 86 -2.62 -14.93 7.08
CA THR A 86 -2.64 -13.74 7.94
C THR A 86 -2.06 -14.10 9.29
N LEU A 87 -1.08 -13.33 9.75
CA LEU A 87 -0.29 -13.57 10.94
C LEU A 87 -0.50 -12.41 11.93
N PRO A 88 -1.54 -12.45 12.77
CA PRO A 88 -1.71 -11.50 13.85
C PRO A 88 -0.77 -11.85 15.01
N PRO A 89 -0.43 -10.89 15.89
CA PRO A 89 0.19 -11.22 17.17
C PRO A 89 -0.70 -12.19 17.95
N TYR A 90 -0.11 -13.15 18.62
CA TYR A 90 -0.84 -14.18 19.37
C TYR A 90 -0.20 -14.46 20.74
N GLU A 91 -1.00 -15.03 21.63
CA GLU A 91 -0.53 -15.42 22.96
C GLU A 91 0.42 -16.62 22.86
N GLN A 92 1.61 -16.43 23.40
CA GLN A 92 2.63 -17.48 23.52
C GLN A 92 2.71 -17.94 24.98
N ALA A 93 3.40 -19.06 25.25
CA ALA A 93 3.58 -19.56 26.61
C ALA A 93 4.22 -18.56 27.59
N LYS A 94 4.92 -17.54 27.08
CA LYS A 94 5.57 -16.47 27.84
C LYS A 94 4.72 -15.19 27.94
N GLY A 95 3.50 -15.15 27.39
CA GLY A 95 2.59 -14.00 27.35
C GLY A 95 2.26 -13.54 25.95
N THR A 96 1.48 -12.45 25.86
CA THR A 96 1.06 -11.82 24.61
C THR A 96 1.81 -10.51 24.41
N ASP A 97 2.54 -10.39 23.31
CA ASP A 97 3.18 -9.15 22.91
C ASP A 97 2.67 -8.70 21.52
N TRP A 98 2.29 -7.43 21.43
CA TRP A 98 2.08 -6.78 20.14
C TRP A 98 3.41 -6.70 19.37
N TYR A 99 3.36 -6.64 18.04
CA TYR A 99 4.55 -6.35 17.25
C TYR A 99 5.14 -5.00 17.65
N LYS A 100 6.35 -5.02 18.20
CA LYS A 100 7.05 -3.83 18.72
C LYS A 100 7.63 -2.96 17.60
N GLY A 101 7.95 -3.59 16.46
CA GLY A 101 8.51 -2.97 15.26
C GLY A 101 8.51 -3.93 14.09
N THR A 102 9.09 -3.49 12.98
CA THR A 102 9.10 -4.25 11.72
C THR A 102 9.93 -5.55 11.84
N ALA A 103 11.07 -5.54 12.53
CA ALA A 103 11.89 -6.71 12.77
C ALA A 103 11.22 -7.68 13.76
N ASN A 104 10.61 -7.16 14.83
CA ASN A 104 9.89 -8.00 15.79
C ASN A 104 8.68 -8.71 15.15
N ALA A 105 8.01 -8.09 14.17
CA ALA A 105 6.93 -8.76 13.45
C ALA A 105 7.43 -10.02 12.70
N ILE A 106 8.64 -10.00 12.16
CA ILE A 106 9.24 -11.18 11.55
C ILE A 106 9.75 -12.16 12.61
N TYR A 107 10.38 -11.67 13.67
CA TYR A 107 10.85 -12.51 14.79
C TYR A 107 9.73 -13.36 15.38
N GLN A 108 8.59 -12.78 15.69
CA GLN A 108 7.44 -13.51 16.25
C GLN A 108 6.90 -14.59 15.31
N ASN A 109 7.20 -14.49 14.00
CA ASN A 109 6.75 -15.41 12.95
C ASN A 109 7.87 -16.34 12.43
N ILE A 110 9.01 -16.46 13.12
CA ILE A 110 10.10 -17.39 12.77
C ILE A 110 9.56 -18.82 12.59
N GLY A 111 8.69 -19.29 13.49
CA GLY A 111 8.11 -20.63 13.42
C GLY A 111 7.27 -20.86 12.15
N PHE A 112 6.58 -19.84 11.66
CA PHE A 112 5.88 -19.91 10.36
C PHE A 112 6.88 -20.10 9.22
N ILE A 113 7.92 -19.27 9.17
CA ILE A 113 8.94 -19.33 8.11
C ILE A 113 9.70 -20.67 8.17
N ASP A 114 10.16 -21.09 9.34
CA ASP A 114 10.87 -22.36 9.55
C ASP A 114 10.06 -23.58 9.10
N SER A 115 8.72 -23.53 9.18
CA SER A 115 7.86 -24.63 8.75
C SER A 115 7.97 -24.94 7.25
N TYR A 116 8.48 -24.01 6.45
CA TYR A 116 8.73 -24.16 5.02
C TYR A 116 10.19 -24.40 4.65
N ASP A 117 11.11 -24.32 5.63
CA ASP A 117 12.56 -24.55 5.44
C ASP A 117 13.12 -23.81 4.21
N PRO A 118 12.94 -22.47 4.11
CA PRO A 118 13.36 -21.71 2.94
C PRO A 118 14.85 -21.36 2.99
N GLU A 119 15.48 -21.23 1.82
CA GLU A 119 16.82 -20.68 1.69
C GLU A 119 16.80 -19.14 1.83
N TYR A 120 15.75 -18.51 1.27
CA TYR A 120 15.60 -17.06 1.24
C TYR A 120 14.26 -16.62 1.82
N VAL A 121 14.24 -15.39 2.36
CA VAL A 121 13.01 -14.69 2.75
C VAL A 121 13.00 -13.32 2.10
N ILE A 122 11.88 -13.00 1.45
CA ILE A 122 11.63 -11.63 0.96
C ILE A 122 10.70 -10.91 1.92
N ILE A 123 11.14 -9.75 2.41
CA ILE A 123 10.35 -8.86 3.27
C ILE A 123 9.79 -7.75 2.40
N LEU A 124 8.48 -7.57 2.45
CA LEU A 124 7.72 -6.64 1.62
C LEU A 124 6.96 -5.65 2.49
N SER A 125 6.92 -4.38 2.06
CA SER A 125 5.98 -3.43 2.63
C SER A 125 4.60 -3.61 2.01
N GLY A 126 3.57 -3.70 2.85
CA GLY A 126 2.18 -3.84 2.42
C GLY A 126 1.48 -2.53 2.07
N ASP A 127 2.22 -1.43 1.94
CA ASP A 127 1.67 -0.07 1.86
C ASP A 127 2.21 0.77 0.69
N GLN A 128 2.71 0.10 -0.35
CA GLN A 128 3.33 0.71 -1.53
C GLN A 128 2.69 0.21 -2.83
N ILE A 129 2.74 1.04 -3.84
CA ILE A 129 2.29 0.71 -5.20
C ILE A 129 3.53 0.53 -6.08
N CYS A 130 3.78 -0.69 -6.56
CA CYS A 130 4.79 -1.00 -7.56
C CYS A 130 4.46 -2.28 -8.31
N LYS A 131 4.97 -2.41 -9.53
CA LYS A 131 4.96 -3.65 -10.31
C LYS A 131 6.41 -4.12 -10.41
N GLN A 132 6.78 -5.14 -9.64
CA GLN A 132 8.17 -5.61 -9.53
C GLN A 132 8.24 -7.12 -9.66
N ASP A 133 9.15 -7.60 -10.50
CA ASP A 133 9.52 -9.00 -10.58
C ASP A 133 10.51 -9.36 -9.45
N TYR A 134 10.00 -10.08 -8.46
CA TYR A 134 10.83 -10.56 -7.34
C TYR A 134 11.72 -11.74 -7.73
N ALA A 135 11.43 -12.46 -8.84
CA ALA A 135 12.32 -13.50 -9.32
C ALA A 135 13.61 -12.90 -9.91
N ASP A 136 13.51 -11.76 -10.60
CA ASP A 136 14.68 -10.99 -11.05
C ASP A 136 15.50 -10.47 -9.88
N PHE A 137 14.84 -9.98 -8.84
CA PHE A 137 15.50 -9.51 -7.63
C PHE A 137 16.21 -10.67 -6.90
N LEU A 138 15.58 -11.85 -6.79
CA LEU A 138 16.21 -13.04 -6.21
C LEU A 138 17.40 -13.53 -7.05
N ARG A 139 17.31 -13.47 -8.37
CA ARG A 139 18.41 -13.81 -9.26
C ARG A 139 19.61 -12.89 -9.00
N PHE A 140 19.42 -11.59 -8.95
CA PHE A 140 20.45 -10.62 -8.57
C PHE A 140 21.10 -10.95 -7.22
N HIS A 141 20.27 -11.23 -6.20
CA HIS A 141 20.77 -11.61 -4.87
C HIS A 141 21.72 -12.81 -4.91
N LYS A 142 21.36 -13.84 -5.68
CA LYS A 142 22.16 -15.05 -5.86
C LYS A 142 23.45 -14.78 -6.65
N GLU A 143 23.38 -14.02 -7.74
CA GLU A 143 24.52 -13.67 -8.60
C GLU A 143 25.58 -12.87 -7.84
N LYS A 144 25.16 -11.96 -6.97
CA LYS A 144 26.07 -11.20 -6.08
C LYS A 144 26.62 -12.04 -4.92
N GLY A 145 26.09 -13.24 -4.67
CA GLY A 145 26.38 -14.03 -3.48
C GLY A 145 26.07 -13.24 -2.22
N ALA A 146 24.98 -12.48 -2.24
CA ALA A 146 24.56 -11.60 -1.17
C ALA A 146 24.05 -12.39 0.04
N GLU A 147 24.14 -11.80 1.22
CA GLU A 147 23.46 -12.24 2.44
C GLU A 147 22.24 -11.35 2.73
N PHE A 148 22.27 -10.12 2.20
CA PHE A 148 21.19 -9.15 2.20
C PHE A 148 21.17 -8.37 0.89
N SER A 149 20.02 -8.18 0.31
CA SER A 149 19.80 -7.26 -0.80
C SER A 149 18.57 -6.40 -0.56
N VAL A 150 18.64 -5.14 -0.97
CA VAL A 150 17.53 -4.18 -0.86
C VAL A 150 17.21 -3.60 -2.23
N ALA A 151 15.93 -3.55 -2.57
CA ALA A 151 15.49 -2.80 -3.72
C ALA A 151 15.57 -1.30 -3.42
N VAL A 152 16.23 -0.55 -4.32
CA VAL A 152 16.42 0.89 -4.21
C VAL A 152 15.94 1.60 -5.47
N MET A 153 15.55 2.85 -5.31
CA MET A 153 15.18 3.74 -6.40
C MET A 153 15.82 5.12 -6.17
N GLU A 154 16.26 5.77 -7.25
CA GLU A 154 16.68 7.16 -7.17
C GLU A 154 15.45 8.07 -6.99
N VAL A 155 15.47 8.90 -5.96
CA VAL A 155 14.42 9.89 -5.68
C VAL A 155 14.99 11.32 -5.84
N ASP A 156 14.09 12.32 -5.98
CA ASP A 156 14.51 13.71 -5.94
C ASP A 156 15.22 14.01 -4.61
N TRP A 157 16.37 14.71 -4.68
CA TRP A 157 17.16 15.08 -3.50
C TRP A 157 16.35 15.82 -2.43
N LYS A 158 15.31 16.56 -2.84
CA LYS A 158 14.40 17.28 -1.92
C LYS A 158 13.56 16.33 -1.06
N GLU A 159 13.31 15.12 -1.58
CA GLU A 159 12.51 14.11 -0.90
C GLU A 159 13.35 13.06 -0.18
N ALA A 160 14.65 12.98 -0.50
CA ALA A 160 15.54 11.93 -0.01
C ALA A 160 15.53 11.78 1.52
N SER A 161 15.45 12.88 2.28
CA SER A 161 15.38 12.87 3.75
C SER A 161 14.14 12.17 4.34
N ARG A 162 13.16 11.80 3.52
CA ARG A 162 11.95 11.07 3.97
C ARG A 162 12.17 9.57 4.06
N PHE A 163 13.24 9.06 3.43
CA PHE A 163 13.50 7.64 3.25
C PHE A 163 14.76 7.16 3.98
N GLY A 164 14.86 5.87 4.19
CA GLY A 164 16.13 5.21 4.46
C GLY A 164 16.97 5.21 3.18
N LEU A 165 18.19 5.71 3.23
CA LEU A 165 19.04 5.90 2.08
C LEU A 165 20.24 4.96 2.10
N MET A 166 20.52 4.33 0.97
CA MET A 166 21.69 3.48 0.77
C MET A 166 22.79 4.26 0.07
N VAL A 167 24.02 4.08 0.54
CA VAL A 167 25.24 4.47 -0.21
C VAL A 167 25.87 3.19 -0.71
N ALA A 168 26.00 3.05 -2.03
CA ALA A 168 26.58 1.88 -2.67
C ALA A 168 27.81 2.28 -3.49
N ASP A 169 28.73 1.32 -3.67
CA ASP A 169 29.87 1.47 -4.56
C ASP A 169 29.50 1.12 -6.03
N GLU A 170 30.47 1.17 -6.92
CA GLU A 170 30.31 0.88 -8.36
C GLU A 170 29.90 -0.58 -8.67
N ASN A 171 29.97 -1.47 -7.69
CA ASN A 171 29.56 -2.88 -7.79
C ASN A 171 28.22 -3.13 -7.09
N ASP A 172 27.47 -2.09 -6.74
CA ASP A 172 26.22 -2.11 -5.98
C ASP A 172 26.37 -2.55 -4.51
N LYS A 173 27.60 -2.71 -4.00
CA LYS A 173 27.84 -3.09 -2.62
C LYS A 173 27.52 -1.92 -1.69
N ILE A 174 26.66 -2.16 -0.71
CA ILE A 174 26.26 -1.13 0.26
C ILE A 174 27.41 -0.88 1.24
N THR A 175 27.80 0.38 1.33
CA THR A 175 28.90 0.85 2.20
C THR A 175 28.41 1.67 3.38
N GLU A 176 27.22 2.33 3.26
CA GLU A 176 26.61 3.11 4.32
C GLU A 176 25.09 3.06 4.20
N PHE A 177 24.39 3.16 5.34
CA PHE A 177 22.95 3.32 5.44
C PHE A 177 22.62 4.51 6.32
N GLN A 178 21.64 5.32 5.91
CA GLN A 178 21.18 6.49 6.64
C GLN A 178 19.65 6.45 6.79
N GLU A 179 19.14 6.29 8.01
CA GLU A 179 17.69 6.32 8.27
C GLU A 179 17.19 7.77 8.37
N LYS A 180 16.47 8.22 7.35
CA LYS A 180 15.84 9.55 7.26
C LYS A 180 16.76 10.70 7.69
N PRO A 181 17.93 10.84 7.06
CA PRO A 181 18.93 11.82 7.49
C PRO A 181 18.47 13.24 7.18
N PRO A 182 18.74 14.22 8.06
CA PRO A 182 18.44 15.62 7.78
C PRO A 182 19.30 16.20 6.63
N VAL A 183 20.47 15.62 6.39
CA VAL A 183 21.37 15.95 5.27
C VAL A 183 21.72 14.65 4.55
N PRO A 184 21.07 14.35 3.41
CA PRO A 184 21.30 13.12 2.66
C PRO A 184 22.70 13.08 2.02
N LYS A 185 23.39 11.93 2.07
CA LYS A 185 24.61 11.66 1.33
C LYS A 185 24.36 10.94 0.00
N SER A 186 23.17 10.38 -0.18
CA SER A 186 22.71 9.66 -1.34
C SER A 186 21.25 9.96 -1.59
N ASN A 187 20.77 9.75 -2.81
CA ASN A 187 19.35 9.75 -3.17
C ASN A 187 18.82 8.37 -3.53
N LEU A 188 19.59 7.30 -3.23
CA LEU A 188 19.15 5.91 -3.38
C LEU A 188 18.23 5.54 -2.21
N ALA A 189 16.94 5.72 -2.40
CA ALA A 189 15.93 5.42 -1.40
C ALA A 189 15.66 3.90 -1.33
N SER A 190 15.67 3.36 -0.11
CA SER A 190 15.19 2.01 0.14
C SER A 190 13.69 1.93 -0.10
N MET A 191 13.26 0.99 -0.92
CA MET A 191 11.84 0.71 -1.15
C MET A 191 11.20 -0.06 0.01
N GLY A 192 11.97 -0.47 1.04
CA GLY A 192 11.46 -1.35 2.10
C GLY A 192 11.16 -2.77 1.60
N ILE A 193 11.81 -3.17 0.53
CA ILE A 193 11.73 -4.50 -0.08
C ILE A 193 13.10 -5.14 0.03
N TYR A 194 13.20 -6.24 0.80
CA TYR A 194 14.48 -6.87 1.17
C TYR A 194 14.48 -8.35 0.85
N ILE A 195 15.60 -8.90 0.38
CA ILE A 195 15.86 -10.34 0.34
C ILE A 195 17.01 -10.65 1.31
N PHE A 196 16.82 -11.69 2.11
CA PHE A 196 17.82 -12.21 3.04
C PHE A 196 18.02 -13.71 2.83
N ASN A 197 19.22 -14.18 3.07
CA ASN A 197 19.42 -15.58 3.45
C ASN A 197 18.71 -15.81 4.79
N TRP A 198 17.87 -16.85 4.87
CA TRP A 198 17.02 -17.03 6.05
C TRP A 198 17.81 -17.28 7.34
N ASP A 199 18.85 -18.10 7.27
CA ASP A 199 19.74 -18.39 8.39
C ASP A 199 20.41 -17.13 8.96
N VAL A 200 20.80 -16.21 8.07
CA VAL A 200 21.40 -14.93 8.46
C VAL A 200 20.35 -14.05 9.13
N LEU A 201 19.21 -13.83 8.50
CA LEU A 201 18.16 -12.98 9.07
C LEU A 201 17.71 -13.49 10.44
N LYS A 202 17.43 -14.79 10.56
CA LYS A 202 16.97 -15.42 11.79
C LYS A 202 17.90 -15.12 12.96
N LYS A 203 19.21 -15.28 12.75
CA LYS A 203 20.23 -14.97 13.76
C LYS A 203 20.14 -13.51 14.25
N TYR A 204 20.07 -12.55 13.32
CA TYR A 204 20.00 -11.12 13.67
C TYR A 204 18.66 -10.74 14.34
N LEU A 205 17.57 -11.40 14.00
CA LEU A 205 16.26 -11.20 14.66
C LEU A 205 16.30 -11.70 16.12
N GLU A 206 16.94 -12.85 16.38
CA GLU A 206 17.10 -13.42 17.73
C GLU A 206 18.01 -12.53 18.59
N GLU A 207 19.11 -12.03 18.02
CA GLU A 207 20.03 -11.11 18.70
C GLU A 207 19.36 -9.75 18.99
N ASP A 208 18.57 -9.21 18.05
CA ASP A 208 17.84 -7.95 18.18
C ASP A 208 16.75 -8.01 19.26
N GLU A 209 15.98 -9.11 19.33
CA GLU A 209 14.95 -9.28 20.36
C GLU A 209 15.57 -9.46 21.76
N ALA A 210 16.80 -9.99 21.85
CA ALA A 210 17.51 -10.13 23.12
C ALA A 210 18.06 -8.79 23.65
N ASP A 211 18.17 -7.76 22.81
CA ASP A 211 18.63 -6.42 23.23
C ASP A 211 17.45 -5.57 23.74
N PRO A 212 17.39 -5.28 25.07
CA PRO A 212 16.32 -4.48 25.65
C PRO A 212 16.30 -3.02 25.16
N ASN A 213 17.35 -2.53 24.50
CA ASN A 213 17.43 -1.18 23.96
C ASN A 213 17.05 -1.12 22.47
N SER A 214 16.82 -2.26 21.84
CA SER A 214 16.42 -2.31 20.44
C SER A 214 15.08 -1.62 20.21
N LYS A 215 14.94 -1.02 19.03
CA LYS A 215 13.66 -0.53 18.50
C LYS A 215 12.91 -1.60 17.70
N ASN A 216 13.52 -2.79 17.56
CA ASN A 216 12.97 -3.91 16.79
C ASN A 216 12.60 -3.54 15.34
N ASP A 217 13.46 -2.75 14.70
CA ASP A 217 13.21 -2.17 13.38
C ASP A 217 14.34 -2.50 12.39
N PHE A 218 13.97 -2.80 11.12
CA PHE A 218 14.98 -3.15 10.12
C PHE A 218 15.97 -2.00 9.87
N GLY A 219 15.47 -0.77 9.68
CA GLY A 219 16.30 0.39 9.41
C GLY A 219 17.14 0.82 10.61
N MET A 220 16.58 0.78 11.82
CA MET A 220 17.26 1.27 13.00
C MET A 220 18.21 0.22 13.63
N ASN A 221 17.96 -1.08 13.45
CA ASN A 221 18.68 -2.13 14.16
C ASN A 221 19.31 -3.17 13.23
N ILE A 222 18.53 -3.88 12.41
CA ILE A 222 19.00 -5.02 11.63
C ILE A 222 20.03 -4.59 10.56
N ILE A 223 19.69 -3.62 9.72
CA ILE A 223 20.57 -3.14 8.63
C ILE A 223 21.88 -2.57 9.18
N PRO A 224 21.87 -1.69 10.21
CA PRO A 224 23.10 -1.22 10.84
C PRO A 224 23.96 -2.34 11.46
N ALA A 225 23.33 -3.38 12.06
CA ALA A 225 24.04 -4.51 12.61
C ALA A 225 24.76 -5.32 11.51
N LEU A 226 24.08 -5.61 10.40
CA LEU A 226 24.68 -6.30 9.25
C LEU A 226 25.86 -5.52 8.65
N LEU A 227 25.74 -4.19 8.55
CA LEU A 227 26.82 -3.32 8.07
C LEU A 227 28.03 -3.35 9.01
N ARG A 228 27.80 -3.21 10.31
CA ARG A 228 28.86 -3.25 11.33
C ARG A 228 29.64 -4.56 11.29
N ASP A 229 28.94 -5.67 11.04
CA ASP A 229 29.53 -7.01 11.01
C ASP A 229 30.13 -7.35 9.62
N GLY A 230 30.12 -6.41 8.67
CA GLY A 230 30.75 -6.55 7.35
C GLY A 230 30.08 -7.57 6.44
N ARG A 231 28.77 -7.79 6.61
CA ARG A 231 28.00 -8.73 5.78
C ARG A 231 27.95 -8.31 4.31
N LYS A 232 27.69 -9.28 3.43
CA LYS A 232 27.59 -9.05 1.98
C LYS A 232 26.24 -8.43 1.64
N MET A 233 26.20 -7.11 1.54
CA MET A 233 24.99 -6.31 1.33
C MET A 233 25.02 -5.60 -0.01
N TYR A 234 23.94 -5.70 -0.79
CA TYR A 234 23.88 -5.13 -2.14
C TYR A 234 22.57 -4.38 -2.40
N ALA A 235 22.66 -3.31 -3.19
CA ALA A 235 21.54 -2.51 -3.65
C ALA A 235 21.09 -2.98 -5.05
N TYR A 236 19.83 -3.39 -5.16
CA TYR A 236 19.19 -3.73 -6.43
C TYR A 236 18.47 -2.50 -6.97
N HIS A 237 18.97 -1.94 -8.07
CA HIS A 237 18.37 -0.77 -8.71
C HIS A 237 17.08 -1.16 -9.43
N PHE A 238 15.95 -0.76 -8.85
CA PHE A 238 14.64 -0.97 -9.46
C PHE A 238 14.37 0.11 -10.50
N ASN A 239 14.00 -0.33 -11.69
CA ASN A 239 13.59 0.54 -12.80
C ASN A 239 12.10 0.30 -13.10
N GLY A 240 11.24 1.12 -12.56
CA GLY A 240 9.80 1.02 -12.73
C GLY A 240 9.05 2.01 -11.87
N TYR A 241 7.73 1.95 -11.92
CA TYR A 241 6.90 2.79 -11.08
C TYR A 241 6.92 2.31 -9.62
N TRP A 242 7.18 3.22 -8.71
CA TRP A 242 7.09 3.03 -7.27
C TRP A 242 6.57 4.27 -6.57
N ARG A 243 5.57 4.10 -5.70
CA ARG A 243 5.01 5.16 -4.86
C ARG A 243 4.74 4.67 -3.44
N ASP A 244 5.27 5.40 -2.46
CA ASP A 244 4.79 5.33 -1.07
C ASP A 244 3.52 6.18 -0.96
N VAL A 245 2.36 5.53 -0.94
CA VAL A 245 1.05 6.18 -0.80
C VAL A 245 0.73 6.44 0.68
N GLY A 246 1.67 6.99 1.42
CA GLY A 246 1.59 7.22 2.87
C GLY A 246 0.96 8.53 3.30
N THR A 247 0.64 9.43 2.39
CA THR A 247 -0.02 10.72 2.65
C THR A 247 -1.23 10.89 1.74
N ILE A 248 -2.14 11.80 2.08
CA ILE A 248 -3.33 12.12 1.26
C ILE A 248 -2.91 12.55 -0.15
N ASP A 249 -1.91 13.44 -0.23
CA ASP A 249 -1.42 13.94 -1.52
C ASP A 249 -0.83 12.82 -2.36
N SER A 250 0.07 11.99 -1.80
CA SER A 250 0.67 10.89 -2.55
C SER A 250 -0.33 9.81 -2.96
N LEU A 251 -1.37 9.55 -2.15
CA LEU A 251 -2.45 8.63 -2.50
C LEU A 251 -3.32 9.19 -3.63
N TRP A 252 -3.64 10.47 -3.59
CA TRP A 252 -4.42 11.14 -4.64
C TRP A 252 -3.62 11.19 -5.94
N GLU A 253 -2.38 11.65 -5.90
CA GLU A 253 -1.48 11.70 -7.06
C GLU A 253 -1.33 10.34 -7.73
N ALA A 254 -1.04 9.29 -6.94
CA ALA A 254 -0.93 7.94 -7.47
C ALA A 254 -2.21 7.42 -8.14
N ASN A 255 -3.40 7.82 -7.64
CA ASN A 255 -4.67 7.52 -8.29
C ASN A 255 -4.88 8.33 -9.58
N MET A 256 -4.42 9.57 -9.65
CA MET A 256 -4.47 10.35 -10.89
C MET A 256 -3.47 9.81 -11.93
N GLU A 257 -2.31 9.36 -11.49
CA GLU A 257 -1.28 8.77 -12.36
C GLU A 257 -1.76 7.52 -13.12
N VAL A 258 -2.69 6.72 -12.57
CA VAL A 258 -3.26 5.58 -13.31
C VAL A 258 -4.19 5.98 -14.46
N LEU A 259 -4.61 7.25 -14.54
CA LEU A 259 -5.37 7.77 -15.67
C LEU A 259 -4.49 8.07 -16.89
N ASP A 260 -3.18 8.27 -16.68
CA ASP A 260 -2.20 8.60 -17.72
C ASP A 260 -1.02 7.62 -17.71
N PRO A 261 -1.24 6.33 -18.08
CA PRO A 261 -0.21 5.30 -18.02
C PRO A 261 1.00 5.57 -18.93
N GLU A 262 0.82 6.33 -20.02
CA GLU A 262 1.90 6.63 -20.97
C GLU A 262 2.97 7.55 -20.35
N ASN A 263 2.58 8.48 -19.50
CA ASN A 263 3.50 9.43 -18.87
C ASN A 263 3.88 9.03 -17.44
N SER A 264 2.99 8.38 -16.70
CA SER A 264 3.23 8.01 -15.30
C SER A 264 4.12 6.78 -15.12
N GLY A 265 4.09 5.86 -16.08
CA GLY A 265 4.81 4.59 -16.01
C GLY A 265 4.08 3.50 -15.20
N ILE A 266 2.86 3.76 -14.71
CA ILE A 266 1.99 2.73 -14.13
C ILE A 266 0.84 2.39 -15.08
N ASP A 267 0.89 1.20 -15.66
CA ASP A 267 -0.21 0.64 -16.45
C ASP A 267 -0.90 -0.47 -15.68
N ILE A 268 -2.12 -0.20 -15.18
CA ILE A 268 -2.96 -1.19 -14.50
C ILE A 268 -3.71 -2.11 -15.48
N PHE A 269 -3.68 -1.82 -16.78
CA PHE A 269 -4.27 -2.63 -17.86
C PHE A 269 -3.27 -3.60 -18.49
N ASP A 270 -2.01 -3.59 -18.05
CA ASP A 270 -0.96 -4.47 -18.56
C ASP A 270 -1.33 -5.95 -18.38
N GLU A 271 -1.57 -6.65 -19.49
CA GLU A 271 -1.92 -8.07 -19.47
C GLU A 271 -0.75 -9.00 -19.18
N LYS A 272 0.50 -8.53 -19.30
CA LYS A 272 1.70 -9.34 -19.06
C LYS A 272 2.06 -9.39 -17.58
N TRP A 273 1.77 -8.31 -16.84
CA TRP A 273 1.98 -8.23 -15.40
C TRP A 273 0.69 -7.80 -14.70
N LYS A 274 -0.25 -8.72 -14.60
CA LYS A 274 -1.57 -8.45 -14.05
C LYS A 274 -1.51 -8.19 -12.54
N ILE A 275 -2.28 -7.22 -12.11
CA ILE A 275 -2.61 -7.05 -10.69
C ILE A 275 -3.94 -7.76 -10.44
N TYR A 276 -3.89 -8.79 -9.61
CA TYR A 276 -5.07 -9.56 -9.18
C TYR A 276 -5.76 -8.86 -8.03
N SER A 277 -7.06 -9.05 -7.91
CA SER A 277 -7.87 -8.38 -6.90
C SER A 277 -9.13 -9.20 -6.62
N ARG A 278 -9.71 -9.04 -5.45
CA ARG A 278 -10.99 -9.64 -5.12
C ARG A 278 -12.10 -8.99 -5.94
N ASN A 279 -12.89 -9.82 -6.65
CA ASN A 279 -14.05 -9.33 -7.42
C ASN A 279 -15.23 -9.06 -6.47
N PRO A 280 -15.80 -7.84 -6.43
CA PRO A 280 -16.96 -7.52 -5.59
C PRO A 280 -18.27 -8.14 -6.10
N VAL A 281 -18.28 -8.81 -7.28
CA VAL A 281 -19.44 -9.47 -7.89
C VAL A 281 -20.62 -8.49 -8.05
N LEU A 282 -20.34 -7.34 -8.67
CA LEU A 282 -21.32 -6.31 -8.98
C LEU A 282 -21.74 -6.36 -10.46
N PRO A 283 -22.93 -5.82 -10.83
CA PRO A 283 -23.32 -5.72 -12.23
C PRO A 283 -22.41 -4.75 -13.01
N PRO A 284 -22.41 -4.79 -14.34
CA PRO A 284 -21.69 -3.81 -15.14
C PRO A 284 -22.08 -2.37 -14.77
N GLN A 285 -21.17 -1.43 -14.99
CA GLN A 285 -21.44 0.00 -14.81
C GLN A 285 -22.54 0.47 -15.76
N LYS A 286 -23.35 1.42 -15.32
CA LYS A 286 -24.41 2.07 -16.10
C LYS A 286 -24.13 3.55 -16.25
N ILE A 287 -23.96 4.00 -17.50
CA ILE A 287 -23.86 5.42 -17.84
C ILE A 287 -25.21 5.91 -18.33
N GLY A 288 -25.75 6.94 -17.72
CA GLY A 288 -27.04 7.54 -18.06
C GLY A 288 -27.00 8.32 -19.41
N PRO A 289 -28.12 8.52 -20.06
CA PRO A 289 -28.16 9.12 -21.41
C PRO A 289 -27.71 10.58 -21.46
N ARG A 290 -27.65 11.28 -20.33
CA ARG A 290 -27.21 12.69 -20.22
C ARG A 290 -25.93 12.83 -19.44
N ALA A 291 -25.35 11.73 -18.98
CA ALA A 291 -24.09 11.73 -18.25
C ALA A 291 -22.93 12.01 -19.22
N VAL A 292 -21.95 12.76 -18.73
CA VAL A 292 -20.68 13.01 -19.43
C VAL A 292 -19.56 12.41 -18.60
N VAL A 293 -18.83 11.47 -19.17
CA VAL A 293 -17.67 10.83 -18.52
C VAL A 293 -16.47 11.02 -19.42
N GLN A 294 -15.44 11.67 -18.91
CA GLN A 294 -14.22 11.98 -19.64
C GLN A 294 -13.01 11.70 -18.78
N ASP A 295 -11.97 11.10 -19.38
CA ASP A 295 -10.66 10.88 -18.77
C ASP A 295 -10.76 10.31 -17.34
N SER A 296 -11.50 9.21 -17.18
CA SER A 296 -11.86 8.70 -15.87
C SER A 296 -11.95 7.18 -15.85
N LEU A 297 -11.59 6.57 -14.73
CA LEU A 297 -11.84 5.16 -14.46
C LEU A 297 -13.20 4.99 -13.78
N VAL A 298 -14.05 4.13 -14.33
CA VAL A 298 -15.36 3.79 -13.78
C VAL A 298 -15.49 2.28 -13.71
N THR A 299 -15.61 1.74 -12.53
CA THR A 299 -15.61 0.29 -12.30
C THR A 299 -17.02 -0.31 -12.24
N GLU A 300 -17.10 -1.62 -12.00
CA GLU A 300 -18.33 -2.38 -11.92
C GLU A 300 -19.30 -1.83 -10.86
N GLY A 301 -20.61 -1.96 -11.11
CA GLY A 301 -21.67 -1.51 -10.20
C GLY A 301 -21.92 -0.01 -10.20
N CYS A 302 -21.06 0.81 -10.81
CA CYS A 302 -21.24 2.25 -10.87
C CYS A 302 -22.50 2.65 -11.63
N LYS A 303 -23.19 3.70 -11.16
CA LYS A 303 -24.35 4.31 -11.80
C LYS A 303 -24.10 5.80 -11.98
N ILE A 304 -23.78 6.23 -13.19
CA ILE A 304 -23.39 7.60 -13.50
C ILE A 304 -24.49 8.29 -14.27
N TYR A 305 -25.14 9.27 -13.67
CA TYR A 305 -26.15 10.13 -14.30
C TYR A 305 -25.72 11.59 -14.37
N GLY A 306 -24.67 11.98 -13.65
CA GLY A 306 -24.05 13.30 -13.65
C GLY A 306 -22.79 13.37 -14.52
N ASN A 307 -21.96 14.37 -14.28
CA ASN A 307 -20.72 14.61 -15.00
C ASN A 307 -19.52 14.13 -14.18
N VAL A 308 -18.61 13.41 -14.83
CA VAL A 308 -17.37 12.89 -14.22
C VAL A 308 -16.21 13.24 -15.16
N HIS A 309 -15.21 13.90 -14.63
CA HIS A 309 -14.02 14.29 -15.36
C HIS A 309 -12.77 14.02 -14.52
N HIS A 310 -11.73 13.45 -15.15
CA HIS A 310 -10.41 13.19 -14.58
C HIS A 310 -10.49 12.62 -13.15
N SER A 311 -11.22 11.51 -13.00
CA SER A 311 -11.56 10.96 -11.68
C SER A 311 -11.50 9.43 -11.66
N VAL A 312 -11.25 8.87 -10.48
CA VAL A 312 -11.22 7.43 -10.25
C VAL A 312 -12.41 7.04 -9.37
N LEU A 313 -13.32 6.23 -9.93
CA LEU A 313 -14.53 5.77 -9.27
C LEU A 313 -14.44 4.26 -9.02
N SER A 314 -14.41 3.88 -7.74
CA SER A 314 -14.39 2.49 -7.31
C SER A 314 -15.78 1.83 -7.41
N ALA A 315 -15.86 0.57 -7.03
CA ALA A 315 -17.03 -0.26 -7.22
C ALA A 315 -18.30 0.31 -6.57
N GLY A 316 -19.42 0.28 -7.30
CA GLY A 316 -20.74 0.66 -6.81
C GLY A 316 -20.99 2.16 -6.59
N VAL A 317 -20.10 3.03 -7.06
CA VAL A 317 -20.27 4.49 -6.94
C VAL A 317 -21.52 4.97 -7.70
N VAL A 318 -22.28 5.88 -7.08
CA VAL A 318 -23.46 6.50 -7.70
C VAL A 318 -23.24 8.00 -7.80
N VAL A 319 -23.37 8.54 -9.04
CA VAL A 319 -23.37 9.98 -9.32
C VAL A 319 -24.72 10.36 -9.91
N GLU A 320 -25.54 11.10 -9.16
CA GLU A 320 -26.90 11.46 -9.55
C GLU A 320 -26.94 12.62 -10.57
N GLU A 321 -28.13 12.88 -11.15
CA GLU A 321 -28.31 13.93 -12.16
C GLU A 321 -27.92 15.32 -11.65
N GLY A 322 -27.20 16.08 -12.50
CA GLY A 322 -26.73 17.41 -12.17
C GLY A 322 -25.55 17.44 -11.20
N ALA A 323 -25.12 16.31 -10.65
CA ALA A 323 -23.90 16.26 -9.86
C ALA A 323 -22.67 16.33 -10.77
N THR A 324 -21.57 16.90 -10.23
CA THR A 324 -20.28 17.02 -10.92
C THR A 324 -19.16 16.47 -10.03
N VAL A 325 -18.33 15.61 -10.62
CA VAL A 325 -17.13 15.02 -9.99
C VAL A 325 -15.93 15.35 -10.87
N GLU A 326 -14.92 16.00 -10.30
CA GLU A 326 -13.73 16.45 -11.01
C GLU A 326 -12.48 16.24 -10.15
N ASP A 327 -11.39 15.73 -10.74
CA ASP A 327 -10.11 15.51 -10.06
C ASP A 327 -10.25 14.72 -8.74
N ALA A 328 -11.16 13.75 -8.67
CA ALA A 328 -11.54 13.13 -7.42
C ALA A 328 -11.33 11.62 -7.40
N VAL A 329 -11.08 11.08 -6.20
CA VAL A 329 -11.02 9.64 -5.94
C VAL A 329 -12.23 9.27 -5.07
N LEU A 330 -13.16 8.51 -5.63
CA LEU A 330 -14.35 8.01 -4.96
C LEU A 330 -14.19 6.52 -4.70
N MET A 331 -14.07 6.13 -3.42
CA MET A 331 -13.93 4.73 -3.03
C MET A 331 -15.27 3.98 -3.09
N ASP A 332 -15.25 2.69 -2.75
CA ASP A 332 -16.39 1.80 -2.92
C ASP A 332 -17.69 2.35 -2.29
N GLY A 333 -18.80 2.26 -3.02
CA GLY A 333 -20.13 2.59 -2.52
C GLY A 333 -20.42 4.08 -2.29
N VAL A 334 -19.55 4.99 -2.69
CA VAL A 334 -19.78 6.45 -2.56
C VAL A 334 -21.01 6.88 -3.36
N VAL A 335 -21.87 7.73 -2.74
CA VAL A 335 -23.05 8.31 -3.37
C VAL A 335 -22.93 9.83 -3.43
N VAL A 336 -22.91 10.39 -4.63
CA VAL A 336 -22.96 11.84 -4.88
C VAL A 336 -24.36 12.20 -5.38
N LYS A 337 -25.14 12.87 -4.53
CA LYS A 337 -26.55 13.20 -4.81
C LYS A 337 -26.69 14.38 -5.78
N ALA A 338 -27.91 14.53 -6.28
CA ALA A 338 -28.25 15.51 -7.29
C ALA A 338 -27.73 16.92 -7.02
N GLY A 339 -27.10 17.54 -8.03
CA GLY A 339 -26.58 18.90 -7.97
C GLY A 339 -25.36 19.11 -7.07
N ALA A 340 -24.83 18.07 -6.43
CA ALA A 340 -23.62 18.19 -5.62
C ALA A 340 -22.37 18.37 -6.50
N VAL A 341 -21.36 19.06 -5.95
CA VAL A 341 -20.07 19.31 -6.61
C VAL A 341 -18.95 18.73 -5.75
N VAL A 342 -18.21 17.81 -6.34
CA VAL A 342 -17.07 17.12 -5.72
C VAL A 342 -15.85 17.41 -6.56
N LYS A 343 -14.86 18.10 -5.98
CA LYS A 343 -13.67 18.52 -6.71
C LYS A 343 -12.41 18.33 -5.88
N ARG A 344 -11.37 17.74 -6.50
CA ARG A 344 -10.02 17.56 -5.94
C ARG A 344 -10.06 17.06 -4.50
N CYS A 345 -10.60 15.85 -4.33
CA CYS A 345 -10.75 15.24 -3.01
C CYS A 345 -10.67 13.72 -3.04
N ILE A 346 -10.59 13.11 -1.86
CA ILE A 346 -10.73 11.66 -1.65
C ILE A 346 -11.96 11.42 -0.77
N LEU A 347 -12.93 10.68 -1.29
CA LEU A 347 -14.08 10.19 -0.53
C LEU A 347 -13.90 8.71 -0.21
N ALA A 348 -13.81 8.38 1.08
CA ALA A 348 -13.64 7.00 1.53
C ALA A 348 -14.90 6.15 1.29
N GLU A 349 -14.81 4.84 1.57
CA GLU A 349 -15.91 3.88 1.38
C GLU A 349 -17.23 4.36 2.01
N ASP A 350 -18.35 4.15 1.31
CA ASP A 350 -19.72 4.41 1.78
C ASP A 350 -20.02 5.86 2.17
N VAL A 351 -19.26 6.83 1.67
CA VAL A 351 -19.53 8.25 1.90
C VAL A 351 -20.75 8.69 1.08
N VAL A 352 -21.61 9.49 1.70
CA VAL A 352 -22.78 10.09 1.05
C VAL A 352 -22.64 11.61 1.01
N ILE A 353 -22.59 12.18 -0.22
CA ILE A 353 -22.61 13.62 -0.43
C ILE A 353 -24.04 14.03 -0.72
N GLY A 354 -24.63 14.88 0.15
CA GLY A 354 -26.01 15.34 0.06
C GLY A 354 -26.29 16.23 -1.15
N ALA A 355 -27.57 16.37 -1.51
CA ALA A 355 -27.98 17.17 -2.66
C ALA A 355 -27.48 18.62 -2.54
N GLY A 356 -26.89 19.15 -3.63
CA GLY A 356 -26.35 20.49 -3.69
C GLY A 356 -25.14 20.78 -2.77
N ALA A 357 -24.60 19.78 -2.07
CA ALA A 357 -23.42 19.97 -1.24
C ALA A 357 -22.17 20.18 -2.10
N ARG A 358 -21.14 20.80 -1.51
CA ARG A 358 -19.85 21.06 -2.14
C ARG A 358 -18.72 20.44 -1.33
N VAL A 359 -17.81 19.72 -1.98
CA VAL A 359 -16.64 19.11 -1.33
C VAL A 359 -15.39 19.42 -2.12
N GLY A 360 -14.39 20.01 -1.46
CA GLY A 360 -13.11 20.38 -2.05
C GLY A 360 -13.15 21.68 -2.85
N GLY A 361 -12.16 21.88 -3.71
CA GLY A 361 -11.94 23.10 -4.51
C GLY A 361 -10.66 22.98 -5.34
N ASP A 362 -10.03 24.12 -5.68
CA ASP A 362 -8.80 24.14 -6.48
C ASP A 362 -7.50 24.05 -5.64
N GLY A 363 -7.64 24.13 -4.32
CA GLY A 363 -6.53 24.13 -3.37
C GLY A 363 -6.12 22.73 -2.87
N PRO A 364 -5.69 22.60 -1.60
CA PRO A 364 -5.29 21.32 -1.01
C PRO A 364 -6.40 20.27 -1.03
N ILE A 365 -6.03 18.99 -1.06
CA ILE A 365 -6.95 17.87 -1.19
C ILE A 365 -7.80 17.71 0.08
N ALA A 366 -9.13 17.83 -0.06
CA ALA A 366 -10.07 17.50 1.00
C ALA A 366 -10.28 15.97 1.09
N HIS A 367 -10.57 15.47 2.29
CA HIS A 367 -10.91 14.05 2.41
C HIS A 367 -11.98 13.79 3.46
N VAL A 368 -12.85 12.83 3.17
CA VAL A 368 -13.99 12.44 4.00
C VAL A 368 -13.84 10.96 4.40
N GLY A 369 -13.94 10.68 5.68
CA GLY A 369 -13.77 9.34 6.26
C GLY A 369 -14.92 8.37 5.94
N THR A 370 -14.66 7.07 6.10
CA THR A 370 -15.56 5.95 5.77
C THR A 370 -16.93 6.04 6.45
N GLY A 371 -18.00 5.89 5.66
CA GLY A 371 -19.39 5.82 6.13
C GLY A 371 -19.96 7.14 6.61
N LEU A 372 -19.32 8.26 6.28
CA LEU A 372 -19.78 9.58 6.70
C LEU A 372 -20.76 10.18 5.69
N THR A 373 -21.59 11.11 6.17
CA THR A 373 -22.52 11.87 5.35
C THR A 373 -22.15 13.36 5.41
N VAL A 374 -22.02 13.99 4.24
CA VAL A 374 -22.01 15.46 4.09
C VAL A 374 -23.44 15.85 3.75
N GLY A 375 -24.10 16.60 4.65
CA GLY A 375 -25.52 16.97 4.54
C GLY A 375 -25.84 17.80 3.29
N ALA A 376 -27.12 17.87 2.93
CA ALA A 376 -27.56 18.65 1.78
C ALA A 376 -27.15 20.12 1.91
N GLY A 377 -26.66 20.72 0.82
CA GLY A 377 -26.20 22.12 0.80
C GLY A 377 -24.99 22.43 1.71
N ALA A 378 -24.40 21.46 2.36
CA ALA A 378 -23.21 21.66 3.17
C ALA A 378 -21.96 21.91 2.32
N THR A 379 -20.96 22.57 2.89
CA THR A 379 -19.69 22.85 2.22
C THR A 379 -18.52 22.29 3.03
N VAL A 380 -17.73 21.41 2.41
CA VAL A 380 -16.44 20.96 2.90
C VAL A 380 -15.37 21.66 2.07
N LYS A 381 -14.60 22.56 2.69
CA LYS A 381 -13.56 23.31 1.97
C LYS A 381 -12.38 22.46 1.57
N GLU A 382 -11.60 22.99 0.65
CA GLU A 382 -10.31 22.44 0.26
C GLU A 382 -9.39 22.22 1.47
N GLY A 383 -8.65 21.10 1.47
CA GLY A 383 -7.77 20.72 2.58
C GLY A 383 -8.47 20.22 3.85
N ALA A 384 -9.79 20.30 3.94
CA ALA A 384 -10.53 19.83 5.10
C ALA A 384 -10.40 18.34 5.35
N LYS A 385 -10.30 17.96 6.63
CA LYS A 385 -10.18 16.59 7.12
C LYS A 385 -11.43 16.21 7.87
N VAL A 386 -12.34 15.45 7.23
CA VAL A 386 -13.66 15.16 7.80
C VAL A 386 -13.65 13.81 8.50
N PHE A 387 -13.78 13.83 9.83
CA PHE A 387 -13.80 12.64 10.69
C PHE A 387 -15.19 12.27 11.20
N GLU A 388 -16.16 13.17 11.06
CA GLU A 388 -17.55 13.02 11.51
C GLU A 388 -18.50 13.57 10.43
N SER A 389 -19.75 13.07 10.44
CA SER A 389 -20.75 13.55 9.48
C SER A 389 -21.03 15.04 9.62
N VAL A 390 -21.14 15.73 8.49
CA VAL A 390 -21.42 17.18 8.41
C VAL A 390 -22.92 17.38 8.26
N LYS A 391 -23.51 18.22 9.10
CA LYS A 391 -24.94 18.52 9.04
C LYS A 391 -25.31 19.35 7.81
N GLU A 392 -26.59 19.32 7.45
CA GLU A 392 -27.15 20.10 6.35
C GLU A 392 -26.82 21.60 6.48
N GLY A 393 -26.40 22.21 5.37
CA GLY A 393 -26.07 23.64 5.28
C GLY A 393 -24.81 24.07 6.07
N MET A 394 -24.13 23.17 6.75
CA MET A 394 -22.93 23.50 7.55
C MET A 394 -21.69 23.66 6.66
N GLU A 395 -20.74 24.44 7.13
CA GLU A 395 -19.42 24.62 6.52
C GLU A 395 -18.33 24.00 7.41
N VAL A 396 -17.39 23.26 6.79
CA VAL A 396 -16.21 22.65 7.43
C VAL A 396 -14.95 23.08 6.68
N CYS A 397 -13.93 23.50 7.44
CA CYS A 397 -12.64 23.95 6.93
C CYS A 397 -11.52 22.99 7.29
#